data_d5925d37417b77050ec06b9ce83c27a1
#
_entry.id   d5925d37417b77050ec06b9ce83c27a1
#
_cell.length_a   1.000
_cell.length_b   1.000
_cell.length_c   1.000
_cell.angle_alpha   90.00
_cell.angle_beta   90.00
_cell.angle_gamma   90.00
#
_symmetry.space_group_name_H-M   'P 1'
#
loop_
_entity.id
_entity.type
_entity.pdbx_description
1 polymer ?
#
loop_
_entity_poly.entity_id
_entity_poly.type
_entity_poly.pdbx_seq_one_letter_code
_entity_poly.pdbx_strand_id
1 'polypeptide(L)'
;MKLSIKILPALLLTLIVFQGQAQTSSFTVNNNKMKTKKVLIVVTSTAEVNSTGKKTGLWIEEFATPYYLFTARGITVTVASPKGGKAPIDPKSTLPDYSTETVKRFFNDPAAQEKLDHTIPLSEVNPQDYDAVFYPGGTGPVWDLPENDYSIRLIESFYNDGKPTALVCHAPAALKHVKDSNGDLLVKGKKIAGYSNSEETAGQSGDMVPFSLETMLKEAGADYVKGEDWHSFMVFEGNLITGQNPASSGAVAQKIIDDFASVK
;
A
#
# COMPACT_ATOMS: atom_id res chain seq x y z
N MET A 1 32.80 96.76 -28.50
CA MET A 1 32.08 95.68 -27.82
C MET A 1 32.02 94.48 -28.75
N LYS A 2 32.89 93.48 -28.56
CA LYS A 2 32.99 92.29 -29.42
C LYS A 2 32.33 91.12 -28.70
N LEU A 3 31.26 90.59 -29.29
CA LEU A 3 30.51 89.43 -28.76
C LEU A 3 31.16 88.18 -29.32
N SER A 4 31.72 87.33 -28.46
CA SER A 4 32.30 86.07 -28.84
C SER A 4 31.23 84.93 -28.64
N ILE A 5 30.83 84.33 -29.75
CA ILE A 5 29.96 83.18 -29.77
C ILE A 5 30.81 81.92 -29.58
N LYS A 6 30.60 81.20 -28.47
CA LYS A 6 31.22 79.90 -28.27
C LYS A 6 30.33 78.79 -28.87
N ILE A 7 30.90 78.12 -29.85
CA ILE A 7 30.27 76.89 -30.46
C ILE A 7 30.54 75.68 -29.58
N LEU A 8 29.47 75.00 -29.17
CA LEU A 8 29.53 73.80 -28.39
C LEU A 8 29.51 72.57 -29.36
N PRO A 9 30.41 71.62 -29.25
CA PRO A 9 30.35 70.41 -30.14
C PRO A 9 29.23 69.46 -29.78
N ALA A 10 28.51 69.10 -30.78
CA ALA A 10 27.45 68.07 -30.68
C ALA A 10 28.05 66.66 -30.44
N LEU A 11 27.64 66.02 -29.32
CA LEU A 11 28.01 64.65 -28.99
C LEU A 11 27.13 63.71 -29.77
N LEU A 12 27.70 62.98 -30.71
CA LEU A 12 27.00 61.96 -31.49
C LEU A 12 26.86 60.74 -30.62
N LEU A 13 25.63 60.41 -30.16
CA LEU A 13 25.33 59.23 -29.40
C LEU A 13 25.01 58.06 -30.38
N THR A 14 25.98 57.17 -30.56
CA THR A 14 25.75 55.92 -31.33
C THR A 14 24.94 54.92 -30.52
N LEU A 15 23.70 54.68 -30.92
CA LEU A 15 22.85 53.64 -30.38
C LEU A 15 23.33 52.29 -30.94
N ILE A 16 23.95 51.48 -30.07
CA ILE A 16 24.23 50.06 -30.40
C ILE A 16 22.98 49.24 -30.07
N VAL A 17 22.27 48.82 -31.12
CA VAL A 17 21.15 47.90 -30.99
C VAL A 17 21.70 46.48 -30.84
N PHE A 18 21.68 45.94 -29.61
CA PHE A 18 21.91 44.52 -29.38
C PHE A 18 20.69 43.72 -29.85
N GLN A 19 20.81 43.08 -31.02
CA GLN A 19 19.86 42.04 -31.40
C GLN A 19 20.15 40.77 -30.60
N GLY A 20 19.44 40.60 -29.47
CA GLY A 20 19.42 39.35 -28.75
C GLY A 20 18.63 38.30 -29.54
N GLN A 21 19.33 37.33 -30.13
CA GLN A 21 18.69 36.12 -30.64
C GLN A 21 18.19 35.30 -29.45
N ALA A 22 16.90 35.31 -29.24
CA ALA A 22 16.25 34.35 -28.32
C ALA A 22 16.36 32.93 -28.90
N GLN A 23 17.32 32.17 -28.39
CA GLN A 23 17.33 30.72 -28.60
C GLN A 23 16.14 30.13 -27.85
N THR A 24 15.05 29.86 -28.53
CA THR A 24 13.97 28.99 -28.03
C THR A 24 14.51 27.57 -27.98
N SER A 25 15.06 27.16 -26.83
CA SER A 25 15.26 25.74 -26.54
C SER A 25 13.89 25.08 -26.45
N SER A 26 13.52 24.36 -27.49
CA SER A 26 12.37 23.47 -27.46
C SER A 26 12.67 22.36 -26.44
N PHE A 27 12.13 22.48 -25.23
CA PHE A 27 12.01 21.37 -24.31
C PHE A 27 11.09 20.33 -24.96
N THR A 28 11.68 19.34 -25.59
CA THR A 28 10.99 18.11 -25.94
C THR A 28 10.60 17.43 -24.63
N VAL A 29 9.37 17.64 -24.18
CA VAL A 29 8.76 16.83 -23.14
C VAL A 29 8.69 15.42 -23.70
N ASN A 30 9.62 14.59 -23.28
CA ASN A 30 9.63 13.19 -23.62
C ASN A 30 8.39 12.57 -22.93
N ASN A 31 7.26 12.55 -23.61
CA ASN A 31 6.04 11.87 -23.21
C ASN A 31 6.26 10.34 -23.32
N ASN A 32 7.26 9.84 -22.61
CA ASN A 32 7.27 8.45 -22.24
C ASN A 32 6.10 8.28 -21.25
N LYS A 33 4.94 7.89 -21.82
CA LYS A 33 3.75 7.56 -21.07
C LYS A 33 4.16 6.43 -20.11
N MET A 34 4.54 6.79 -18.86
CA MET A 34 4.87 5.79 -17.85
C MET A 34 3.67 4.84 -17.80
N LYS A 35 3.93 3.56 -18.01
CA LYS A 35 2.87 2.54 -17.91
C LYS A 35 2.23 2.73 -16.54
N THR A 36 0.92 2.97 -16.51
CA THR A 36 0.20 3.17 -15.26
C THR A 36 0.42 1.95 -14.38
N LYS A 37 0.99 2.14 -13.19
CA LYS A 37 1.21 1.07 -12.23
C LYS A 37 -0.13 0.51 -11.75
N LYS A 38 -0.14 -0.79 -11.47
CA LYS A 38 -1.33 -1.52 -11.01
C LYS A 38 -1.02 -2.23 -9.70
N VAL A 39 -1.83 -1.97 -8.68
CA VAL A 39 -1.76 -2.66 -7.38
C VAL A 39 -2.98 -3.55 -7.22
N LEU A 40 -2.74 -4.79 -6.85
CA LEU A 40 -3.77 -5.70 -6.38
C LEU A 40 -3.91 -5.57 -4.87
N ILE A 41 -5.10 -5.26 -4.36
CA ILE A 41 -5.43 -5.37 -2.94
C ILE A 41 -6.20 -6.67 -2.72
N VAL A 42 -5.69 -7.53 -1.83
CA VAL A 42 -6.34 -8.81 -1.50
C VAL A 42 -6.97 -8.71 -0.13
N VAL A 43 -8.29 -8.82 -0.08
CA VAL A 43 -9.10 -8.76 1.15
C VAL A 43 -9.67 -10.14 1.51
N THR A 44 -10.17 -10.27 2.74
CA THR A 44 -10.83 -11.50 3.20
C THR A 44 -12.23 -11.66 2.60
N SER A 45 -12.72 -12.90 2.54
CA SER A 45 -14.12 -13.24 2.32
C SER A 45 -14.82 -13.74 3.61
N THR A 46 -14.10 -13.73 4.75
CA THR A 46 -14.62 -14.22 6.03
C THR A 46 -15.40 -13.15 6.76
N ALA A 47 -16.71 -13.35 6.94
CA ALA A 47 -17.63 -12.40 7.60
C ALA A 47 -17.93 -12.77 9.06
N GLU A 48 -17.61 -13.98 9.49
CA GLU A 48 -17.94 -14.51 10.82
C GLU A 48 -16.81 -15.40 11.34
N VAL A 49 -16.56 -15.31 12.65
CA VAL A 49 -15.63 -16.16 13.37
C VAL A 49 -16.26 -17.51 13.56
N ASN A 50 -15.93 -18.48 12.71
CA ASN A 50 -16.48 -19.84 12.76
C ASN A 50 -18.00 -19.84 13.07
N SER A 51 -18.51 -20.89 13.70
CA SER A 51 -19.92 -21.00 14.09
C SER A 51 -20.34 -20.16 15.31
N THR A 52 -19.52 -19.17 15.72
CA THR A 52 -19.81 -18.37 16.92
C THR A 52 -20.81 -17.24 16.69
N GLY A 53 -21.06 -16.87 15.43
CA GLY A 53 -21.88 -15.71 15.07
C GLY A 53 -21.22 -14.36 15.28
N LYS A 54 -19.98 -14.29 15.82
CA LYS A 54 -19.21 -13.05 15.94
C LYS A 54 -18.85 -12.57 14.55
N LYS A 55 -19.19 -11.32 14.25
CA LYS A 55 -18.86 -10.71 12.97
C LYS A 55 -17.38 -10.32 12.93
N THR A 56 -16.79 -10.45 11.74
CA THR A 56 -15.42 -10.06 11.41
C THR A 56 -15.35 -9.60 9.96
N GLY A 57 -14.17 -9.32 9.48
CA GLY A 57 -13.93 -8.85 8.12
C GLY A 57 -12.56 -8.20 7.99
N LEU A 58 -12.40 -7.39 6.96
CA LEU A 58 -11.26 -6.51 6.82
C LEU A 58 -11.39 -5.30 7.76
N TRP A 59 -10.27 -4.77 8.24
CA TRP A 59 -10.23 -3.50 8.96
C TRP A 59 -10.25 -2.35 7.95
N ILE A 60 -11.33 -1.54 7.96
CA ILE A 60 -11.59 -0.60 6.85
C ILE A 60 -10.51 0.47 6.65
N GLU A 61 -9.87 0.96 7.70
CA GLU A 61 -8.74 1.91 7.59
C GLU A 61 -7.61 1.36 6.74
N GLU A 62 -7.33 0.06 6.88
CA GLU A 62 -6.23 -0.60 6.19
C GLU A 62 -6.48 -0.83 4.69
N PHE A 63 -7.73 -0.70 4.26
CA PHE A 63 -8.10 -0.60 2.85
C PHE A 63 -8.16 0.86 2.40
N ALA A 64 -8.88 1.71 3.15
CA ALA A 64 -9.20 3.07 2.71
C ALA A 64 -7.93 3.93 2.54
N THR A 65 -7.03 3.92 3.52
CA THR A 65 -5.80 4.71 3.46
C THR A 65 -4.89 4.29 2.30
N PRO A 66 -4.53 3.01 2.10
CA PRO A 66 -3.77 2.59 0.92
C PRO A 66 -4.47 2.87 -0.40
N TYR A 67 -5.77 2.61 -0.49
CA TYR A 67 -6.56 2.88 -1.69
C TYR A 67 -6.45 4.34 -2.14
N TYR A 68 -6.62 5.29 -1.21
CA TYR A 68 -6.51 6.71 -1.54
C TYR A 68 -5.08 7.15 -1.83
N LEU A 69 -4.07 6.59 -1.17
CA LEU A 69 -2.67 6.87 -1.47
C LEU A 69 -2.30 6.41 -2.89
N PHE A 70 -2.72 5.21 -3.29
CA PHE A 70 -2.46 4.68 -4.62
C PHE A 70 -3.20 5.47 -5.70
N THR A 71 -4.50 5.70 -5.53
CA THR A 71 -5.31 6.40 -6.53
C THR A 71 -4.92 7.87 -6.69
N ALA A 72 -4.51 8.54 -5.63
CA ALA A 72 -3.98 9.91 -5.69
C ALA A 72 -2.68 10.02 -6.51
N ARG A 73 -1.95 8.91 -6.70
CA ARG A 73 -0.75 8.84 -7.56
C ARG A 73 -1.03 8.29 -8.95
N GLY A 74 -2.31 8.14 -9.33
CA GLY A 74 -2.72 7.58 -10.62
C GLY A 74 -2.47 6.07 -10.76
N ILE A 75 -2.22 5.38 -9.65
CA ILE A 75 -2.06 3.92 -9.62
C ILE A 75 -3.44 3.27 -9.71
N THR A 76 -3.59 2.32 -10.62
CA THR A 76 -4.84 1.56 -10.74
C THR A 76 -4.93 0.52 -9.63
N VAL A 77 -6.05 0.50 -8.90
CA VAL A 77 -6.32 -0.49 -7.85
C VAL A 77 -7.39 -1.47 -8.31
N THR A 78 -7.07 -2.76 -8.23
CA THR A 78 -8.01 -3.88 -8.34
C THR A 78 -8.13 -4.55 -6.98
N VAL A 79 -9.32 -5.00 -6.62
CA VAL A 79 -9.56 -5.70 -5.35
C VAL A 79 -9.99 -7.12 -5.61
N ALA A 80 -9.35 -8.06 -4.93
CA ALA A 80 -9.67 -9.48 -5.00
C ALA A 80 -9.93 -10.04 -3.60
N SER A 81 -10.67 -11.13 -3.53
CA SER A 81 -10.88 -11.88 -2.30
C SER A 81 -10.98 -13.40 -2.61
N PRO A 82 -10.82 -14.28 -1.63
CA PRO A 82 -10.89 -15.73 -1.86
C PRO A 82 -12.10 -16.18 -2.68
N LYS A 83 -13.28 -15.61 -2.43
CA LYS A 83 -14.54 -16.01 -3.07
C LYS A 83 -15.04 -15.04 -4.13
N GLY A 84 -14.44 -13.83 -4.23
CA GLY A 84 -15.02 -12.74 -5.01
C GLY A 84 -16.28 -12.15 -4.36
N GLY A 85 -16.90 -11.20 -5.05
CA GLY A 85 -18.12 -10.52 -4.60
C GLY A 85 -17.86 -9.53 -3.45
N LYS A 86 -18.85 -9.35 -2.59
CA LYS A 86 -18.77 -8.35 -1.52
C LYS A 86 -17.82 -8.78 -0.39
N ALA A 87 -16.81 -7.96 -0.15
CA ALA A 87 -15.89 -8.15 0.97
C ALA A 87 -16.54 -7.70 2.30
N PRO A 88 -16.46 -8.52 3.36
CA PRO A 88 -16.96 -8.14 4.67
C PRO A 88 -16.05 -7.12 5.35
N ILE A 89 -16.65 -6.09 5.94
CA ILE A 89 -15.96 -5.10 6.77
C ILE A 89 -16.17 -5.50 8.24
N ASP A 90 -15.10 -5.49 9.04
CA ASP A 90 -15.19 -5.71 10.48
C ASP A 90 -16.02 -4.58 11.12
N PRO A 91 -17.14 -4.87 11.79
CA PRO A 91 -17.99 -3.85 12.37
C PRO A 91 -17.26 -2.96 13.40
N LYS A 92 -16.27 -3.51 14.12
CA LYS A 92 -15.49 -2.76 15.11
C LYS A 92 -14.71 -1.64 14.42
N SER A 93 -14.18 -1.88 13.20
CA SER A 93 -13.42 -0.89 12.44
C SER A 93 -14.23 0.33 11.98
N THR A 94 -15.57 0.26 12.07
CA THR A 94 -16.47 1.34 11.68
C THR A 94 -16.94 2.20 12.86
N LEU A 95 -16.55 1.83 14.09
CA LEU A 95 -16.94 2.59 15.29
C LEU A 95 -16.27 3.96 15.32
N PRO A 96 -16.88 4.96 15.98
CA PRO A 96 -16.35 6.33 16.03
C PRO A 96 -14.89 6.44 16.45
N ASP A 97 -14.45 5.62 17.42
CA ASP A 97 -13.10 5.62 17.96
C ASP A 97 -12.03 5.18 16.93
N TYR A 98 -12.45 4.49 15.87
CA TYR A 98 -11.58 4.02 14.78
C TYR A 98 -11.85 4.76 13.47
N SER A 99 -12.71 5.76 13.48
CA SER A 99 -13.15 6.50 12.29
C SER A 99 -12.17 7.62 11.94
N THR A 100 -11.17 7.31 11.12
CA THR A 100 -10.23 8.29 10.55
C THR A 100 -10.85 9.10 9.42
N GLU A 101 -10.16 10.13 8.94
CA GLU A 101 -10.63 10.92 7.78
C GLU A 101 -10.73 10.07 6.51
N THR A 102 -9.85 9.09 6.32
CA THR A 102 -9.91 8.17 5.17
C THR A 102 -11.10 7.21 5.28
N VAL A 103 -11.43 6.75 6.48
CA VAL A 103 -12.63 5.93 6.74
C VAL A 103 -13.90 6.73 6.48
N LYS A 104 -13.99 7.96 6.97
CA LYS A 104 -15.12 8.86 6.69
C LYS A 104 -15.28 9.13 5.19
N ARG A 105 -14.16 9.38 4.51
CA ARG A 105 -14.15 9.56 3.06
C ARG A 105 -14.66 8.32 2.35
N PHE A 106 -14.23 7.12 2.75
CA PHE A 106 -14.65 5.87 2.14
C PHE A 106 -16.17 5.69 2.19
N PHE A 107 -16.81 5.97 3.33
CA PHE A 107 -18.26 5.86 3.46
C PHE A 107 -19.05 6.92 2.68
N ASN A 108 -18.38 7.97 2.18
CA ASN A 108 -18.94 8.99 1.30
C ASN A 108 -18.48 8.85 -0.17
N ASP A 109 -17.76 7.79 -0.52
CA ASP A 109 -17.21 7.55 -1.87
C ASP A 109 -17.76 6.26 -2.47
N PRO A 110 -18.86 6.34 -3.27
CA PRO A 110 -19.45 5.17 -3.90
C PRO A 110 -18.47 4.39 -4.79
N ALA A 111 -17.50 5.07 -5.43
CA ALA A 111 -16.54 4.42 -6.30
C ALA A 111 -15.54 3.54 -5.51
N ALA A 112 -15.16 3.99 -4.29
CA ALA A 112 -14.33 3.18 -3.39
C ALA A 112 -15.11 2.00 -2.80
N GLN A 113 -16.39 2.22 -2.44
CA GLN A 113 -17.28 1.16 -1.92
C GLN A 113 -17.53 0.08 -2.96
N GLU A 114 -17.74 0.46 -4.23
CA GLU A 114 -17.92 -0.45 -5.35
C GLU A 114 -16.76 -1.44 -5.49
N LYS A 115 -15.51 -1.03 -5.15
CA LYS A 115 -14.35 -1.90 -5.16
C LYS A 115 -14.45 -3.04 -4.14
N LEU A 116 -15.03 -2.79 -2.98
CA LEU A 116 -15.26 -3.82 -1.96
C LEU A 116 -16.54 -4.62 -2.19
N ASP A 117 -17.54 -4.02 -2.83
CA ASP A 117 -18.79 -4.71 -3.15
C ASP A 117 -18.63 -5.71 -4.31
N HIS A 118 -17.61 -5.52 -5.19
CA HIS A 118 -17.38 -6.33 -6.38
C HIS A 118 -15.92 -6.75 -6.51
N THR A 119 -15.40 -7.50 -5.52
CA THR A 119 -14.06 -8.08 -5.60
C THR A 119 -14.03 -9.23 -6.61
N ILE A 120 -12.90 -9.42 -7.30
CA ILE A 120 -12.71 -10.60 -8.16
C ILE A 120 -12.26 -11.80 -7.32
N PRO A 121 -12.67 -13.03 -7.65
CA PRO A 121 -12.19 -14.22 -6.95
C PRO A 121 -10.69 -14.43 -7.20
N LEU A 122 -9.93 -14.86 -6.17
CA LEU A 122 -8.49 -15.11 -6.30
C LEU A 122 -8.15 -16.14 -7.40
N SER A 123 -9.07 -17.05 -7.71
CA SER A 123 -8.90 -18.03 -8.80
C SER A 123 -8.82 -17.40 -10.20
N GLU A 124 -9.28 -16.16 -10.36
CA GLU A 124 -9.29 -15.44 -11.63
C GLU A 124 -8.14 -14.40 -11.72
N VAL A 125 -7.35 -14.25 -10.65
CA VAL A 125 -6.23 -13.31 -10.61
C VAL A 125 -5.03 -13.87 -11.37
N ASN A 126 -4.54 -13.12 -12.37
CA ASN A 126 -3.22 -13.37 -12.95
C ASN A 126 -2.20 -12.39 -12.33
N PRO A 127 -1.19 -12.86 -11.56
CA PRO A 127 -0.21 -11.99 -10.91
C PRO A 127 0.64 -11.17 -11.87
N GLN A 128 0.71 -11.56 -13.16
CA GLN A 128 1.47 -10.83 -14.17
C GLN A 128 0.77 -9.52 -14.61
N ASP A 129 -0.50 -9.35 -14.28
CA ASP A 129 -1.26 -8.14 -14.62
C ASP A 129 -1.01 -6.98 -13.65
N TYR A 130 -0.29 -7.23 -12.55
CA TYR A 130 -0.07 -6.27 -11.47
C TYR A 130 1.42 -6.06 -11.17
N ASP A 131 1.74 -4.85 -10.68
CA ASP A 131 3.09 -4.44 -10.32
C ASP A 131 3.40 -4.64 -8.82
N ALA A 132 2.38 -4.74 -7.97
CA ALA A 132 2.52 -5.02 -6.54
C ALA A 132 1.23 -5.66 -5.97
N VAL A 133 1.36 -6.29 -4.80
CA VAL A 133 0.23 -6.80 -4.02
C VAL A 133 0.23 -6.22 -2.61
N PHE A 134 -0.96 -5.90 -2.10
CA PHE A 134 -1.18 -5.38 -0.75
C PHE A 134 -2.30 -6.17 -0.07
N TYR A 135 -2.05 -6.64 1.13
CA TYR A 135 -2.98 -7.38 1.98
C TYR A 135 -3.34 -6.55 3.22
N PRO A 136 -4.51 -5.90 3.28
CA PRO A 136 -5.02 -5.31 4.51
C PRO A 136 -5.42 -6.41 5.51
N GLY A 137 -5.35 -6.10 6.80
CA GLY A 137 -5.73 -7.04 7.84
C GLY A 137 -7.17 -6.87 8.31
N GLY A 138 -7.36 -6.88 9.60
CA GLY A 138 -8.55 -7.25 10.33
C GLY A 138 -8.46 -8.71 10.75
N THR A 139 -9.35 -9.20 11.59
CA THR A 139 -9.29 -10.60 12.06
C THR A 139 -9.81 -11.63 11.02
N GLY A 140 -10.60 -11.18 10.03
CA GLY A 140 -11.10 -12.04 8.95
C GLY A 140 -10.00 -12.74 8.13
N PRO A 141 -8.94 -12.06 7.70
CA PRO A 141 -7.83 -12.65 6.93
C PRO A 141 -7.16 -13.86 7.57
N VAL A 142 -7.15 -13.95 8.91
CA VAL A 142 -6.54 -15.10 9.63
C VAL A 142 -7.29 -16.41 9.42
N TRP A 143 -8.56 -16.31 9.01
CA TRP A 143 -9.44 -17.47 8.85
C TRP A 143 -9.41 -18.07 7.44
N ASP A 144 -9.16 -17.27 6.41
CA ASP A 144 -9.31 -17.76 5.03
C ASP A 144 -8.04 -17.65 4.18
N LEU A 145 -7.12 -16.70 4.46
CA LEU A 145 -5.95 -16.52 3.61
C LEU A 145 -4.81 -17.52 3.87
N PRO A 146 -4.50 -17.94 5.12
CA PRO A 146 -3.38 -18.85 5.37
C PRO A 146 -3.48 -20.20 4.67
N GLU A 147 -4.69 -20.73 4.55
CA GLU A 147 -4.95 -22.06 3.98
C GLU A 147 -5.49 -21.96 2.53
N ASN A 148 -5.49 -20.77 1.93
CA ASN A 148 -5.98 -20.57 0.58
C ASN A 148 -4.86 -20.74 -0.44
N ASP A 149 -4.88 -21.81 -1.23
CA ASP A 149 -3.87 -22.11 -2.24
C ASP A 149 -3.63 -20.99 -3.26
N TYR A 150 -4.67 -20.24 -3.63
CA TYR A 150 -4.53 -19.12 -4.56
C TYR A 150 -3.80 -17.96 -3.89
N SER A 151 -4.10 -17.66 -2.61
CA SER A 151 -3.40 -16.62 -1.84
C SER A 151 -1.92 -16.98 -1.67
N ILE A 152 -1.62 -18.23 -1.29
CA ILE A 152 -0.26 -18.75 -1.12
C ILE A 152 0.53 -18.56 -2.41
N ARG A 153 0.06 -19.13 -3.53
CA ARG A 153 0.72 -19.03 -4.84
C ARG A 153 0.84 -17.58 -5.33
N LEU A 154 -0.13 -16.75 -5.02
CA LEU A 154 -0.10 -15.34 -5.39
C LEU A 154 1.06 -14.62 -4.69
N ILE A 155 1.21 -14.79 -3.37
CA ILE A 155 2.32 -14.20 -2.61
C ILE A 155 3.66 -14.74 -3.12
N GLU A 156 3.78 -16.06 -3.33
CA GLU A 156 4.98 -16.68 -3.88
C GLU A 156 5.36 -16.09 -5.24
N SER A 157 4.37 -15.89 -6.13
CA SER A 157 4.62 -15.28 -7.45
C SER A 157 5.11 -13.85 -7.35
N PHE A 158 4.43 -12.99 -6.58
CA PHE A 158 4.87 -11.60 -6.42
C PHE A 158 6.24 -11.49 -5.79
N TYR A 159 6.49 -12.26 -4.72
CA TYR A 159 7.76 -12.23 -4.03
C TYR A 159 8.91 -12.72 -4.92
N ASN A 160 8.75 -13.84 -5.59
CA ASN A 160 9.79 -14.43 -6.46
C ASN A 160 10.05 -13.59 -7.72
N ASP A 161 9.04 -12.86 -8.21
CA ASP A 161 9.18 -11.90 -9.31
C ASP A 161 9.84 -10.58 -8.88
N GLY A 162 10.22 -10.41 -7.60
CA GLY A 162 10.79 -9.17 -7.07
C GLY A 162 9.80 -8.01 -6.98
N LYS A 163 8.49 -8.28 -7.09
CA LYS A 163 7.44 -7.27 -6.99
C LYS A 163 7.13 -6.96 -5.52
N PRO A 164 6.86 -5.70 -5.14
CA PRO A 164 6.44 -5.36 -3.79
C PRO A 164 5.29 -6.22 -3.31
N THR A 165 5.50 -6.89 -2.17
CA THR A 165 4.56 -7.81 -1.53
C THR A 165 4.33 -7.32 -0.11
N ALA A 166 3.17 -6.71 0.15
CA ALA A 166 2.90 -5.97 1.37
C ALA A 166 1.74 -6.56 2.17
N LEU A 167 1.92 -6.67 3.49
CA LEU A 167 0.91 -7.22 4.40
C LEU A 167 0.88 -6.39 5.69
N VAL A 168 -0.31 -6.12 6.23
CA VAL A 168 -0.47 -5.25 7.42
C VAL A 168 -1.31 -5.96 8.48
N CYS A 169 -1.04 -5.64 9.77
CA CYS A 169 -1.85 -6.05 10.92
C CYS A 169 -1.90 -7.59 11.05
N HIS A 170 -3.05 -8.22 10.89
CA HIS A 170 -3.20 -9.67 10.90
C HIS A 170 -2.95 -10.35 9.53
N ALA A 171 -2.85 -9.57 8.44
CA ALA A 171 -2.64 -10.15 7.11
C ALA A 171 -1.36 -10.98 6.96
N PRO A 172 -0.23 -10.74 7.70
CA PRO A 172 0.92 -11.64 7.66
C PRO A 172 0.63 -13.08 8.06
N ALA A 173 -0.56 -13.40 8.60
CA ALA A 173 -1.03 -14.78 8.73
C ALA A 173 -1.05 -15.55 7.40
N ALA A 174 -1.28 -14.84 6.28
CA ALA A 174 -1.23 -15.43 4.94
C ALA A 174 0.16 -15.99 4.57
N LEU A 175 1.23 -15.61 5.30
CA LEU A 175 2.59 -16.11 5.07
C LEU A 175 2.84 -17.50 5.67
N LYS A 176 1.89 -18.06 6.42
CA LYS A 176 2.05 -19.31 7.20
C LYS A 176 2.62 -20.48 6.40
N HIS A 177 2.20 -20.63 5.16
CA HIS A 177 2.62 -21.74 4.28
C HIS A 177 3.34 -21.28 3.02
N VAL A 178 3.59 -19.97 2.88
CA VAL A 178 4.27 -19.39 1.72
C VAL A 178 5.75 -19.78 1.71
N LYS A 179 6.24 -20.20 0.54
CA LYS A 179 7.61 -20.64 0.34
C LYS A 179 8.37 -19.70 -0.61
N ASP A 180 9.65 -19.61 -0.40
CA ASP A 180 10.56 -18.97 -1.34
C ASP A 180 10.95 -19.92 -2.49
N SER A 181 11.76 -19.44 -3.43
CA SER A 181 12.24 -20.23 -4.57
C SER A 181 13.07 -21.47 -4.20
N ASN A 182 13.56 -21.56 -2.96
CA ASN A 182 14.31 -22.71 -2.46
C ASN A 182 13.39 -23.75 -1.80
N GLY A 183 12.12 -23.43 -1.61
CA GLY A 183 11.14 -24.28 -0.92
C GLY A 183 11.12 -24.16 0.62
N ASP A 184 11.91 -23.21 1.17
CA ASP A 184 11.86 -22.86 2.59
C ASP A 184 10.69 -21.90 2.86
N LEU A 185 10.20 -21.88 4.12
CA LEU A 185 9.19 -20.88 4.52
C LEU A 185 9.72 -19.47 4.28
N LEU A 186 8.94 -18.67 3.57
CA LEU A 186 9.34 -17.32 3.16
C LEU A 186 9.80 -16.44 4.33
N VAL A 187 9.15 -16.58 5.49
CA VAL A 187 9.41 -15.75 6.69
C VAL A 187 10.68 -16.16 7.43
N LYS A 188 11.23 -17.35 7.18
CA LYS A 188 12.38 -17.90 7.92
C LYS A 188 13.59 -16.98 7.84
N GLY A 189 14.07 -16.51 9.00
CA GLY A 189 15.21 -15.63 9.15
C GLY A 189 14.99 -14.19 8.70
N LYS A 190 13.78 -13.80 8.30
CA LYS A 190 13.45 -12.43 7.90
C LYS A 190 12.82 -11.64 9.04
N LYS A 191 13.08 -10.34 9.07
CA LYS A 191 12.37 -9.41 9.96
C LYS A 191 10.96 -9.22 9.47
N ILE A 192 10.00 -9.59 10.31
CA ILE A 192 8.57 -9.49 10.02
C ILE A 192 7.89 -8.71 11.15
N ALA A 193 7.06 -7.74 10.78
CA ALA A 193 6.11 -7.09 11.67
C ALA A 193 4.69 -7.60 11.38
N GLY A 194 3.85 -7.56 12.38
CA GLY A 194 2.43 -7.90 12.30
C GLY A 194 1.75 -7.59 13.61
N TYR A 195 0.45 -7.83 13.69
CA TYR A 195 -0.31 -7.57 14.91
C TYR A 195 0.26 -8.36 16.08
N SER A 196 0.59 -7.66 17.16
CA SER A 196 1.36 -8.22 18.27
C SER A 196 0.47 -8.88 19.32
N ASN A 197 1.07 -9.80 20.12
CA ASN A 197 0.38 -10.42 21.26
C ASN A 197 -0.05 -9.37 22.30
N SER A 198 0.71 -8.29 22.48
CA SER A 198 0.33 -7.20 23.39
C SER A 198 -0.88 -6.43 22.88
N GLU A 199 -0.95 -6.13 21.57
CA GLU A 199 -2.12 -5.50 20.94
C GLU A 199 -3.33 -6.45 20.94
N GLU A 200 -3.12 -7.75 20.71
CA GLU A 200 -4.18 -8.77 20.78
C GLU A 200 -4.83 -8.81 22.17
N THR A 201 -3.99 -8.80 23.21
CA THR A 201 -4.44 -8.78 24.62
C THR A 201 -5.15 -7.48 24.95
N ALA A 202 -4.56 -6.34 24.62
CA ALA A 202 -5.13 -5.01 24.90
C ALA A 202 -6.42 -4.75 24.11
N GLY A 203 -6.48 -5.23 22.87
CA GLY A 203 -7.65 -5.14 21.98
C GLY A 203 -8.75 -6.15 22.31
N GLN A 204 -8.50 -7.10 23.20
CA GLN A 204 -9.41 -8.20 23.56
C GLN A 204 -9.91 -8.96 22.32
N SER A 205 -8.98 -9.21 21.37
CA SER A 205 -9.29 -9.83 20.08
C SER A 205 -8.80 -11.29 19.96
N GLY A 206 -8.16 -11.84 21.00
CA GLY A 206 -7.61 -13.19 20.98
C GLY A 206 -8.62 -14.33 20.70
N ASP A 207 -9.89 -14.13 21.03
CA ASP A 207 -10.97 -15.07 20.71
C ASP A 207 -11.58 -14.86 19.31
N MET A 208 -11.08 -13.84 18.58
CA MET A 208 -11.48 -13.54 17.20
C MET A 208 -10.58 -14.19 16.17
N VAL A 209 -9.48 -14.83 16.59
CA VAL A 209 -8.49 -15.46 15.70
C VAL A 209 -8.25 -16.91 16.10
N PRO A 210 -7.93 -17.82 15.14
CA PRO A 210 -7.71 -19.25 15.44
C PRO A 210 -6.33 -19.53 16.05
N PHE A 211 -5.40 -18.57 15.95
CA PHE A 211 -4.05 -18.62 16.49
C PHE A 211 -3.48 -17.23 16.66
N SER A 212 -2.48 -17.05 17.52
CA SER A 212 -1.72 -15.82 17.64
C SER A 212 -0.79 -15.65 16.43
N LEU A 213 -0.91 -14.52 15.74
CA LEU A 213 -0.05 -14.19 14.58
C LEU A 213 1.43 -14.13 14.97
N GLU A 214 1.75 -13.37 16.02
CA GLU A 214 3.15 -13.22 16.49
C GLU A 214 3.76 -14.58 16.84
N THR A 215 3.02 -15.43 17.54
CA THR A 215 3.50 -16.77 17.92
C THR A 215 3.73 -17.62 16.66
N MET A 216 2.78 -17.63 15.73
CA MET A 216 2.90 -18.38 14.46
C MET A 216 4.13 -17.94 13.65
N LEU A 217 4.36 -16.63 13.53
CA LEU A 217 5.52 -16.10 12.80
C LEU A 217 6.85 -16.52 13.44
N LYS A 218 6.94 -16.45 14.78
CA LYS A 218 8.13 -16.91 15.52
C LYS A 218 8.38 -18.41 15.37
N GLU A 219 7.33 -19.22 15.45
CA GLU A 219 7.41 -20.68 15.25
C GLU A 219 7.80 -21.04 13.81
N ALA A 220 7.39 -20.21 12.82
CA ALA A 220 7.82 -20.36 11.43
C ALA A 220 9.26 -19.89 11.18
N GLY A 221 9.97 -19.40 12.22
CA GLY A 221 11.37 -19.00 12.17
C GLY A 221 11.60 -17.56 11.73
N ALA A 222 10.58 -16.70 11.76
CA ALA A 222 10.75 -15.26 11.51
C ALA A 222 11.51 -14.58 12.67
N ASP A 223 12.33 -13.57 12.36
CA ASP A 223 12.79 -12.55 13.28
C ASP A 223 11.67 -11.54 13.50
N TYR A 224 10.68 -11.91 14.33
CA TYR A 224 9.54 -11.05 14.57
C TYR A 224 9.94 -9.82 15.38
N VAL A 225 9.61 -8.65 14.84
CA VAL A 225 9.90 -7.35 15.45
C VAL A 225 8.65 -6.49 15.55
N LYS A 226 8.58 -5.65 16.59
CA LYS A 226 7.48 -4.71 16.76
C LYS A 226 7.96 -3.37 17.33
N GLY A 227 7.19 -2.33 17.09
CA GLY A 227 7.27 -1.04 17.77
C GLY A 227 6.33 -0.97 18.98
N GLU A 228 6.03 0.24 19.42
CA GLU A 228 5.03 0.50 20.45
C GLU A 228 3.65 0.10 19.95
N ASP A 229 2.82 -0.42 20.85
CA ASP A 229 1.43 -0.81 20.53
C ASP A 229 0.65 0.39 19.99
N TRP A 230 -0.16 0.16 18.96
CA TRP A 230 -1.02 1.14 18.28
C TRP A 230 -0.29 2.27 17.53
N HIS A 231 1.05 2.27 17.51
CA HIS A 231 1.85 3.21 16.71
C HIS A 231 2.24 2.59 15.37
N SER A 232 2.47 3.46 14.39
CA SER A 232 2.93 3.02 13.07
C SER A 232 4.31 2.41 13.17
N PHE A 233 4.42 1.15 12.78
CA PHE A 233 5.67 0.41 12.68
C PHE A 233 5.65 -0.52 11.49
N MET A 234 6.65 -0.45 10.63
CA MET A 234 6.81 -1.35 9.49
C MET A 234 8.27 -1.76 9.32
N VAL A 235 8.46 -2.91 8.71
CA VAL A 235 9.76 -3.38 8.25
C VAL A 235 9.67 -3.87 6.81
N PHE A 236 10.80 -3.93 6.12
CA PHE A 236 10.90 -4.56 4.82
C PHE A 236 12.19 -5.35 4.68
N GLU A 237 12.10 -6.49 4.02
CA GLU A 237 13.22 -7.39 3.69
C GLU A 237 13.14 -7.69 2.19
N GLY A 238 14.00 -7.01 1.42
CA GLY A 238 13.87 -7.00 -0.03
C GLY A 238 12.55 -6.38 -0.45
N ASN A 239 11.74 -7.14 -1.17
CA ASN A 239 10.42 -6.74 -1.65
C ASN A 239 9.26 -7.19 -0.74
N LEU A 240 9.51 -7.88 0.37
CA LEU A 240 8.51 -8.17 1.40
C LEU A 240 8.40 -7.00 2.38
N ILE A 241 7.21 -6.43 2.51
CA ILE A 241 6.93 -5.25 3.34
C ILE A 241 5.84 -5.63 4.35
N THR A 242 6.11 -5.47 5.64
CA THR A 242 5.13 -5.83 6.67
C THR A 242 4.92 -4.72 7.67
N GLY A 243 3.66 -4.45 8.02
CA GLY A 243 3.24 -3.43 8.99
C GLY A 243 2.53 -4.04 10.18
N GLN A 244 2.71 -3.44 11.36
CA GLN A 244 2.26 -4.02 12.63
C GLN A 244 0.73 -3.95 12.82
N ASN A 245 0.10 -2.83 12.47
CA ASN A 245 -1.26 -2.50 12.87
C ASN A 245 -1.92 -1.51 11.89
N PRO A 246 -3.17 -1.10 12.07
CA PRO A 246 -3.85 -0.15 11.19
C PRO A 246 -3.08 1.16 10.95
N ALA A 247 -2.40 1.69 11.98
CA ALA A 247 -1.61 2.92 11.86
C ALA A 247 -0.41 2.77 10.91
N SER A 248 0.02 1.54 10.61
CA SER A 248 1.13 1.24 9.70
C SER A 248 0.73 1.26 8.21
N SER A 249 -0.57 1.20 7.90
CA SER A 249 -1.09 1.00 6.53
C SER A 249 -0.63 2.06 5.55
N GLY A 250 -0.62 3.32 6.00
CA GLY A 250 -0.15 4.45 5.18
C GLY A 250 1.33 4.34 4.85
N ALA A 251 2.18 4.00 5.83
CA ALA A 251 3.62 3.85 5.64
C ALA A 251 3.94 2.69 4.70
N VAL A 252 3.26 1.56 4.85
CA VAL A 252 3.41 0.38 3.98
C VAL A 252 2.98 0.70 2.54
N ALA A 253 1.87 1.39 2.34
CA ALA A 253 1.43 1.80 1.01
C ALA A 253 2.40 2.82 0.38
N GLN A 254 2.91 3.77 1.16
CA GLN A 254 3.90 4.74 0.69
C GLN A 254 5.19 4.06 0.25
N LYS A 255 5.65 3.01 0.97
CA LYS A 255 6.83 2.23 0.57
C LYS A 255 6.65 1.59 -0.81
N ILE A 256 5.47 1.03 -1.15
CA ILE A 256 5.19 0.53 -2.50
C ILE A 256 5.30 1.65 -3.55
N ILE A 257 4.75 2.84 -3.24
CA ILE A 257 4.83 4.00 -4.14
C ILE A 257 6.27 4.41 -4.38
N ASP A 258 7.08 4.46 -3.32
CA ASP A 258 8.50 4.82 -3.39
C ASP A 258 9.29 3.79 -4.20
N ASP A 259 8.98 2.50 -4.06
CA ASP A 259 9.58 1.43 -4.86
C ASP A 259 9.28 1.59 -6.35
N PHE A 260 8.06 1.96 -6.70
CA PHE A 260 7.70 2.26 -8.10
C PHE A 260 8.45 3.47 -8.67
N ALA A 261 8.78 4.45 -7.84
CA ALA A 261 9.53 5.63 -8.25
C ALA A 261 11.03 5.37 -8.40
N SER A 262 11.57 4.37 -7.69
CA SER A 262 13.00 4.01 -7.69
C SER A 262 13.42 3.13 -8.88
N VAL A 263 12.48 2.44 -9.52
CA VAL A 263 12.75 1.63 -10.73
C VAL A 263 12.79 2.58 -11.94
N LYS A 264 13.99 2.99 -12.32
CA LYS A 264 14.27 3.79 -13.54
C LYS A 264 14.45 2.90 -14.76
#